data_707a6aab502f928fc85cf9b87ed5f8d2
#
_entry.id   707a6aab502f928fc85cf9b87ed5f8d2
#
_cell.length_a   1.000
_cell.length_b   1.000
_cell.length_c   1.000
_cell.angle_alpha   90.00
_cell.angle_beta   90.00
_cell.angle_gamma   90.00
#
_symmetry.space_group_name_H-M   'P 1'
#
loop_
_entity.id
_entity.type
_entity.pdbx_description
1 polymer ?
#
loop_
_entity_poly.entity_id
_entity_poly.type
_entity_poly.pdbx_seq_one_letter_code
_entity_poly.pdbx_strand_id
1 'polypeptide(L)'
;MEWGYFMAKKIVLGMSSNVFYVVCSVLAIGIIIGSFYDYQISVALSNKTAIGDFHQHFGNIISHLLYPVAGMCLFKGLKKKGSRFNTLAWGVLGFSLFWTFYSFLDTSGDDLREAYGYVPGQPGSLLPLALTFLTWVALACLTAWLAYLILDDEHTDMLLAIGSVILLAGIFSEFINSWLKIVGCRPRYKYLLTLDDPASEYRNWWEMIPYLKDESSFRSWPSGHMTKATIMLALPMLADAVKGKKAFLKKLFFAFAIVWIVVYGYNRIHMNAHFLTDVCFGVLITYCLYALTYKLFFSIFEKGRQ
;
A
#
# COMPACT_ATOMS: atom_id res chain seq x y z
N MET A 1 23.39 10.76 -19.79
CA MET A 1 22.45 11.53 -20.64
C MET A 1 20.95 11.26 -20.36
N GLU A 2 20.56 10.20 -19.64
CA GLU A 2 19.13 9.86 -19.41
C GLU A 2 18.46 10.58 -18.21
N TRP A 3 19.21 11.05 -17.21
CA TRP A 3 18.64 11.66 -16.00
C TRP A 3 18.12 13.08 -16.16
N GLY A 4 18.77 13.93 -16.96
CA GLY A 4 18.24 15.26 -17.31
C GLY A 4 16.92 15.21 -18.07
N TYR A 5 16.61 14.03 -18.65
CA TYR A 5 15.36 13.74 -19.32
C TYR A 5 14.17 13.57 -18.38
N PHE A 6 14.40 13.12 -17.13
CA PHE A 6 13.32 12.90 -16.14
C PHE A 6 12.76 14.22 -15.58
N MET A 7 13.62 15.23 -15.38
CA MET A 7 13.15 16.53 -14.86
C MET A 7 12.59 17.44 -15.98
N ALA A 8 13.09 17.34 -17.20
CA ALA A 8 12.52 18.05 -18.35
C ALA A 8 11.13 17.54 -18.75
N LYS A 9 10.80 16.29 -18.48
CA LYS A 9 9.47 15.70 -18.68
C LYS A 9 8.78 15.53 -17.32
N LYS A 10 8.08 16.48 -16.82
CA LYS A 10 7.12 16.38 -15.69
C LYS A 10 6.69 14.92 -15.38
N ILE A 11 7.61 14.09 -14.83
CA ILE A 11 7.39 12.67 -14.49
C ILE A 11 7.13 12.56 -12.98
N VAL A 12 6.16 11.75 -12.58
CA VAL A 12 5.85 11.39 -11.21
C VAL A 12 5.65 9.88 -11.14
N LEU A 13 6.37 9.19 -10.27
CA LEU A 13 6.29 7.74 -10.08
C LEU A 13 6.46 6.94 -11.40
N GLY A 14 7.36 7.37 -12.26
CA GLY A 14 7.63 6.72 -13.53
C GLY A 14 6.62 7.02 -14.66
N MET A 15 5.54 7.76 -14.38
CA MET A 15 4.50 8.16 -15.33
C MET A 15 4.50 9.67 -15.55
N SER A 16 3.82 10.16 -16.61
CA SER A 16 3.69 11.60 -16.82
C SER A 16 2.89 12.25 -15.67
N SER A 17 3.24 13.50 -15.30
CA SER A 17 2.51 14.22 -14.24
C SER A 17 1.02 14.42 -14.56
N ASN A 18 0.61 14.39 -15.82
CA ASN A 18 -0.80 14.46 -16.19
C ASN A 18 -1.55 13.23 -15.66
N VAL A 19 -0.93 12.04 -15.67
CA VAL A 19 -1.51 10.80 -15.09
C VAL A 19 -1.73 10.98 -13.59
N PHE A 20 -0.77 11.57 -12.88
CA PHE A 20 -0.92 11.88 -11.46
C PHE A 20 -2.15 12.78 -11.20
N TYR A 21 -2.29 13.87 -11.95
CA TYR A 21 -3.42 14.77 -11.78
C TYR A 21 -4.76 14.12 -12.15
N VAL A 22 -4.80 13.29 -13.20
CA VAL A 22 -6.01 12.55 -13.57
C VAL A 22 -6.45 11.61 -12.44
N VAL A 23 -5.51 10.82 -11.89
CA VAL A 23 -5.83 9.92 -10.77
C VAL A 23 -6.33 10.70 -9.56
N CYS A 24 -5.65 11.79 -9.18
CA CYS A 24 -6.10 12.64 -8.08
C CYS A 24 -7.49 13.25 -8.32
N SER A 25 -7.78 13.67 -9.55
CA SER A 25 -9.11 14.21 -9.92
C SER A 25 -10.21 13.16 -9.83
N VAL A 26 -9.96 11.94 -10.29
CA VAL A 26 -10.92 10.82 -10.17
C VAL A 26 -11.19 10.51 -8.71
N LEU A 27 -10.16 10.47 -7.86
CA LEU A 27 -10.31 10.24 -6.42
C LEU A 27 -11.07 11.39 -5.74
N ALA A 28 -10.80 12.65 -6.12
CA ALA A 28 -11.53 13.81 -5.61
C ALA A 28 -13.03 13.76 -5.99
N ILE A 29 -13.34 13.36 -7.22
CA ILE A 29 -14.72 13.13 -7.65
C ILE A 29 -15.37 12.02 -6.83
N GLY A 30 -14.66 10.90 -6.58
CA GLY A 30 -15.12 9.83 -5.71
C GLY A 30 -15.41 10.30 -4.29
N ILE A 31 -14.57 11.17 -3.73
CA ILE A 31 -14.78 11.80 -2.41
C ILE A 31 -16.02 12.68 -2.44
N ILE A 32 -16.20 13.51 -3.46
CA ILE A 32 -17.39 14.37 -3.59
C ILE A 32 -18.66 13.52 -3.66
N ILE A 33 -18.70 12.50 -4.52
CA ILE A 33 -19.85 11.58 -4.65
C ILE A 33 -20.12 10.88 -3.31
N GLY A 34 -19.11 10.32 -2.69
CA GLY A 34 -19.23 9.62 -1.40
C GLY A 34 -19.68 10.56 -0.29
N SER A 35 -19.28 11.83 -0.30
CA SER A 35 -19.71 12.83 0.69
C SER A 35 -21.24 13.00 0.75
N PHE A 36 -21.93 12.71 -0.34
CA PHE A 36 -23.40 12.78 -0.41
C PHE A 36 -24.06 11.40 -0.36
N TYR A 37 -23.38 10.34 -0.80
CA TYR A 37 -24.00 9.04 -1.06
C TYR A 37 -23.30 7.84 -0.41
N ASP A 38 -22.33 8.02 0.49
CA ASP A 38 -21.56 6.91 1.10
C ASP A 38 -22.45 5.82 1.72
N TYR A 39 -23.45 6.26 2.48
CA TYR A 39 -24.39 5.33 3.12
C TYR A 39 -25.20 4.54 2.07
N GLN A 40 -25.80 5.24 1.12
CA GLN A 40 -26.63 4.63 0.05
C GLN A 40 -25.80 3.69 -0.83
N ILE A 41 -24.57 4.07 -1.15
CA ILE A 41 -23.62 3.23 -1.91
C ILE A 41 -23.32 1.95 -1.10
N SER A 42 -23.08 2.07 0.19
CA SER A 42 -22.82 0.92 1.06
C SER A 42 -24.03 -0.01 1.15
N VAL A 43 -25.24 0.54 1.28
CA VAL A 43 -26.49 -0.25 1.24
C VAL A 43 -26.62 -1.00 -0.09
N ALA A 44 -26.40 -0.33 -1.21
CA ALA A 44 -26.58 -0.90 -2.55
C ALA A 44 -25.53 -1.98 -2.90
N LEU A 45 -24.30 -1.83 -2.41
CA LEU A 45 -23.18 -2.72 -2.73
C LEU A 45 -22.92 -3.79 -1.68
N SER A 46 -23.55 -3.71 -0.51
CA SER A 46 -23.36 -4.67 0.59
C SER A 46 -23.78 -6.08 0.17
N ASN A 47 -22.81 -6.96 0.03
CA ASN A 47 -23.08 -8.39 -0.21
C ASN A 47 -21.83 -9.21 0.12
N LYS A 48 -21.87 -10.02 1.15
CA LYS A 48 -20.74 -10.89 1.49
C LYS A 48 -20.71 -12.09 0.54
N THR A 49 -19.58 -12.24 -0.16
CA THR A 49 -19.35 -13.38 -1.07
C THR A 49 -18.02 -14.06 -0.73
N ALA A 50 -17.90 -15.35 -1.04
CA ALA A 50 -16.66 -16.13 -0.85
C ALA A 50 -15.47 -15.50 -1.60
N ILE A 51 -15.70 -14.90 -2.78
CA ILE A 51 -14.66 -14.18 -3.52
C ILE A 51 -14.26 -12.91 -2.76
N GLY A 52 -15.22 -12.21 -2.15
CA GLY A 52 -14.98 -11.05 -1.30
C GLY A 52 -14.11 -11.40 -0.10
N ASP A 53 -14.43 -12.49 0.58
CA ASP A 53 -13.65 -13.01 1.72
C ASP A 53 -12.23 -13.38 1.28
N PHE A 54 -12.06 -14.11 0.19
CA PHE A 54 -10.73 -14.43 -0.36
C PHE A 54 -9.90 -13.16 -0.62
N HIS A 55 -10.49 -12.16 -1.27
CA HIS A 55 -9.83 -10.89 -1.54
C HIS A 55 -9.51 -10.12 -0.24
N GLN A 56 -10.36 -10.20 0.77
CA GLN A 56 -10.11 -9.58 2.07
C GLN A 56 -8.87 -10.17 2.73
N HIS A 57 -8.75 -11.49 2.75
CA HIS A 57 -7.69 -12.23 3.43
C HIS A 57 -6.34 -12.15 2.69
N PHE A 58 -6.36 -12.25 1.36
CA PHE A 58 -5.14 -12.41 0.55
C PHE A 58 -4.77 -11.18 -0.28
N GLY A 59 -5.68 -10.23 -0.47
CA GLY A 59 -5.48 -9.11 -1.37
C GLY A 59 -4.27 -8.25 -1.04
N ASN A 60 -4.00 -7.95 0.22
CA ASN A 60 -2.85 -7.11 0.59
C ASN A 60 -1.49 -7.82 0.50
N ILE A 61 -1.43 -9.14 0.44
CA ILE A 61 -0.17 -9.88 0.37
C ILE A 61 0.70 -9.37 -0.78
N ILE A 62 0.10 -9.22 -1.97
CA ILE A 62 0.82 -8.75 -3.17
C ILE A 62 1.43 -7.36 -2.94
N SER A 63 0.70 -6.47 -2.27
CA SER A 63 1.18 -5.12 -1.96
C SER A 63 2.38 -5.14 -1.01
N HIS A 64 2.36 -6.00 0.01
CA HIS A 64 3.46 -6.13 0.96
C HIS A 64 4.75 -6.66 0.32
N LEU A 65 4.66 -7.44 -0.75
CA LEU A 65 5.83 -7.97 -1.45
C LEU A 65 6.66 -6.88 -2.17
N LEU A 66 6.17 -5.66 -2.28
CA LEU A 66 6.97 -4.54 -2.78
C LEU A 66 8.02 -4.04 -1.78
N TYR A 67 7.87 -4.29 -0.47
CA TYR A 67 8.90 -3.93 0.50
C TYR A 67 10.20 -4.75 0.37
N PRO A 68 10.18 -6.09 0.21
CA PRO A 68 11.37 -6.86 -0.14
C PRO A 68 12.03 -6.39 -1.44
N VAL A 69 11.24 -6.01 -2.46
CA VAL A 69 11.78 -5.44 -3.72
C VAL A 69 12.49 -4.12 -3.45
N ALA A 70 11.88 -3.22 -2.65
CA ALA A 70 12.49 -1.95 -2.27
C ALA A 70 13.80 -2.16 -1.48
N GLY A 71 13.79 -3.09 -0.51
CA GLY A 71 14.98 -3.48 0.24
C GLY A 71 16.08 -4.01 -0.68
N MET A 72 15.76 -4.80 -1.70
CA MET A 72 16.71 -5.30 -2.67
C MET A 72 17.26 -4.20 -3.60
N CYS A 73 16.44 -3.21 -3.99
CA CYS A 73 16.91 -2.02 -4.70
C CYS A 73 17.97 -1.28 -3.88
N LEU A 74 17.68 -1.02 -2.59
CA LEU A 74 18.60 -0.36 -1.69
C LEU A 74 19.87 -1.19 -1.45
N PHE A 75 19.72 -2.50 -1.24
CA PHE A 75 20.84 -3.42 -1.06
C PHE A 75 21.81 -3.39 -2.23
N LYS A 76 21.32 -3.59 -3.47
CA LYS A 76 22.15 -3.57 -4.67
C LYS A 76 22.80 -2.19 -4.88
N GLY A 77 22.03 -1.12 -4.72
CA GLY A 77 22.51 0.24 -4.86
C GLY A 77 23.64 0.57 -3.87
N LEU A 78 23.47 0.24 -2.58
CA LEU A 78 24.49 0.47 -1.54
C LEU A 78 25.74 -0.38 -1.75
N LYS A 79 25.59 -1.65 -2.13
CA LYS A 79 26.73 -2.54 -2.43
C LYS A 79 27.61 -1.98 -3.53
N LYS A 80 27.02 -1.37 -4.57
CA LYS A 80 27.75 -0.73 -5.68
C LYS A 80 28.43 0.59 -5.29
N LYS A 81 27.97 1.28 -4.23
CA LYS A 81 28.65 2.48 -3.71
C LYS A 81 29.97 2.20 -2.99
N GLY A 82 30.26 0.92 -2.68
CA GLY A 82 31.54 0.48 -2.12
C GLY A 82 31.41 -0.29 -0.82
N SER A 83 32.49 -0.96 -0.44
CA SER A 83 32.52 -1.89 0.71
C SER A 83 32.14 -1.26 2.06
N ARG A 84 32.39 0.05 2.25
CA ARG A 84 32.01 0.79 3.46
C ARG A 84 30.48 0.80 3.71
N PHE A 85 29.67 0.57 2.69
CA PHE A 85 28.22 0.52 2.82
C PHE A 85 27.66 -0.91 2.97
N ASN A 86 28.51 -1.95 3.03
CA ASN A 86 28.03 -3.32 3.13
C ASN A 86 27.13 -3.59 4.34
N THR A 87 27.55 -3.13 5.52
CA THR A 87 26.75 -3.31 6.75
C THR A 87 25.41 -2.60 6.63
N LEU A 88 25.40 -1.36 6.10
CA LEU A 88 24.16 -0.62 5.87
C LEU A 88 23.26 -1.34 4.85
N ALA A 89 23.82 -1.89 3.78
CA ALA A 89 23.04 -2.63 2.77
C ALA A 89 22.31 -3.83 3.39
N TRP A 90 23.01 -4.64 4.20
CA TRP A 90 22.37 -5.75 4.91
C TRP A 90 21.35 -5.27 5.95
N GLY A 91 21.64 -4.18 6.68
CA GLY A 91 20.73 -3.59 7.64
C GLY A 91 19.41 -3.12 7.01
N VAL A 92 19.49 -2.44 5.86
CA VAL A 92 18.30 -1.97 5.14
C VAL A 92 17.50 -3.13 4.54
N LEU A 93 18.16 -4.15 4.00
CA LEU A 93 17.46 -5.35 3.52
C LEU A 93 16.76 -6.07 4.68
N GLY A 94 17.45 -6.29 5.80
CA GLY A 94 16.87 -6.89 7.01
C GLY A 94 15.68 -6.06 7.54
N PHE A 95 15.81 -4.74 7.58
CA PHE A 95 14.73 -3.85 7.99
C PHE A 95 13.52 -3.93 7.04
N SER A 96 13.73 -3.98 5.72
CA SER A 96 12.63 -4.09 4.76
C SER A 96 11.88 -5.42 4.89
N LEU A 97 12.58 -6.51 5.18
CA LEU A 97 11.98 -7.82 5.47
C LEU A 97 11.20 -7.78 6.79
N PHE A 98 11.77 -7.16 7.83
CA PHE A 98 11.08 -6.97 9.10
C PHE A 98 9.81 -6.11 8.93
N TRP A 99 9.89 -5.00 8.16
CA TRP A 99 8.74 -4.15 7.88
C TRP A 99 7.65 -4.87 7.10
N THR A 100 8.05 -5.70 6.14
CA THR A 100 7.13 -6.58 5.41
C THR A 100 6.38 -7.51 6.38
N PHE A 101 7.07 -8.09 7.33
CA PHE A 101 6.48 -8.97 8.34
C PHE A 101 5.50 -8.22 9.24
N TYR A 102 5.92 -7.07 9.76
CA TYR A 102 5.07 -6.22 10.60
C TYR A 102 3.78 -5.81 9.87
N SER A 103 3.92 -5.26 8.67
CA SER A 103 2.80 -4.81 7.85
C SER A 103 1.88 -5.97 7.42
N PHE A 104 2.45 -7.14 7.17
CA PHE A 104 1.73 -8.37 6.87
C PHE A 104 0.90 -8.86 8.08
N LEU A 105 1.48 -8.87 9.28
CA LEU A 105 0.77 -9.27 10.49
C LEU A 105 -0.41 -8.35 10.80
N ASP A 106 -0.23 -7.04 10.60
CA ASP A 106 -1.27 -6.03 10.88
C ASP A 106 -2.50 -6.14 9.96
N THR A 107 -2.38 -6.79 8.79
CA THR A 107 -3.49 -6.82 7.81
C THR A 107 -3.95 -8.20 7.39
N SER A 108 -3.03 -9.12 7.24
CA SER A 108 -3.32 -10.45 6.68
C SER A 108 -2.95 -11.58 7.64
N GLY A 109 -2.27 -11.26 8.74
CA GLY A 109 -1.78 -12.27 9.66
C GLY A 109 -2.89 -13.00 10.40
N ASP A 110 -3.92 -12.31 10.85
CA ASP A 110 -5.06 -12.93 11.52
C ASP A 110 -5.88 -13.76 10.54
N ASP A 111 -6.18 -13.19 9.38
CA ASP A 111 -6.92 -13.87 8.33
C ASP A 111 -6.22 -15.15 7.87
N LEU A 112 -4.89 -15.12 7.71
CA LEU A 112 -4.12 -16.28 7.32
C LEU A 112 -4.04 -17.32 8.44
N ARG A 113 -3.95 -16.88 9.69
CA ARG A 113 -4.02 -17.78 10.86
C ARG A 113 -5.36 -18.50 10.92
N GLU A 114 -6.48 -17.81 10.67
CA GLU A 114 -7.81 -18.40 10.56
C GLU A 114 -7.88 -19.41 9.42
N ALA A 115 -7.32 -19.09 8.25
CA ALA A 115 -7.23 -20.02 7.12
C ALA A 115 -6.43 -21.30 7.44
N TYR A 116 -5.47 -21.20 8.37
CA TYR A 116 -4.71 -22.35 8.89
C TYR A 116 -5.35 -23.02 10.13
N GLY A 117 -6.61 -22.69 10.44
CA GLY A 117 -7.38 -23.32 11.48
C GLY A 117 -7.26 -22.67 12.88
N TYR A 118 -6.78 -21.42 12.96
CA TYR A 118 -6.85 -20.65 14.20
C TYR A 118 -8.29 -20.23 14.47
N VAL A 119 -8.75 -20.45 15.70
CA VAL A 119 -10.07 -20.00 16.18
C VAL A 119 -9.86 -18.91 17.21
N PRO A 120 -10.34 -17.68 17.00
CA PRO A 120 -10.23 -16.59 17.96
C PRO A 120 -10.84 -16.98 19.32
N GLY A 121 -10.13 -16.65 20.42
CA GLY A 121 -10.57 -16.93 21.77
C GLY A 121 -10.28 -18.34 22.29
N GLN A 122 -9.76 -19.24 21.47
CA GLN A 122 -9.24 -20.53 21.92
C GLN A 122 -7.71 -20.44 22.15
N PRO A 123 -7.13 -21.18 23.12
CA PRO A 123 -5.69 -21.26 23.26
C PRO A 123 -5.12 -21.77 21.93
N GLY A 124 -4.45 -20.84 21.21
CA GLY A 124 -4.01 -21.09 19.85
C GLY A 124 -2.98 -22.20 19.77
N SER A 125 -3.17 -23.13 18.85
CA SER A 125 -2.10 -24.02 18.48
C SER A 125 -0.92 -23.22 17.89
N LEU A 126 0.32 -23.60 18.20
CA LEU A 126 1.51 -22.99 17.61
C LEU A 126 1.59 -23.21 16.09
N LEU A 127 0.85 -24.20 15.59
CA LEU A 127 0.90 -24.60 14.19
C LEU A 127 0.37 -23.50 13.24
N PRO A 128 -0.81 -22.89 13.40
CA PRO A 128 -1.26 -21.79 12.54
C PRO A 128 -0.29 -20.61 12.55
N LEU A 129 0.26 -20.26 13.69
CA LEU A 129 1.26 -19.19 13.81
C LEU A 129 2.55 -19.53 13.04
N ALA A 130 3.05 -20.74 13.20
CA ALA A 130 4.24 -21.22 12.49
C ALA A 130 4.03 -21.27 10.98
N LEU A 131 2.88 -21.76 10.50
CA LEU A 131 2.54 -21.78 9.08
C LEU A 131 2.41 -20.38 8.48
N THR A 132 1.79 -19.46 9.21
CA THR A 132 1.71 -18.04 8.80
C THR A 132 3.10 -17.43 8.67
N PHE A 133 3.97 -17.64 9.65
CA PHE A 133 5.36 -17.17 9.63
C PHE A 133 6.16 -17.78 8.49
N LEU A 134 6.07 -19.10 8.28
CA LEU A 134 6.78 -19.79 7.19
C LEU A 134 6.30 -19.32 5.82
N THR A 135 5.00 -19.11 5.65
CA THR A 135 4.44 -18.57 4.39
C THR A 135 4.99 -17.19 4.10
N TRP A 136 5.02 -16.30 5.11
CA TRP A 136 5.61 -14.98 4.96
C TRP A 136 7.10 -15.06 4.61
N VAL A 137 7.90 -15.86 5.33
CA VAL A 137 9.33 -16.03 5.05
C VAL A 137 9.55 -16.50 3.62
N ALA A 138 8.80 -17.52 3.18
CA ALA A 138 8.93 -18.07 1.83
C ALA A 138 8.61 -17.01 0.76
N LEU A 139 7.52 -16.26 0.90
CA LEU A 139 7.12 -15.23 -0.06
C LEU A 139 8.11 -14.05 -0.07
N ALA A 140 8.53 -13.57 1.09
CA ALA A 140 9.45 -12.44 1.19
C ALA A 140 10.84 -12.80 0.63
N CYS A 141 11.37 -13.98 0.97
CA CYS A 141 12.67 -14.46 0.47
C CYS A 141 12.63 -14.73 -1.04
N LEU A 142 11.58 -15.38 -1.53
CA LEU A 142 11.38 -15.61 -2.97
C LEU A 142 11.31 -14.28 -3.73
N THR A 143 10.55 -13.32 -3.23
CA THR A 143 10.41 -12.00 -3.87
C THR A 143 11.73 -11.23 -3.87
N ALA A 144 12.46 -11.23 -2.75
CA ALA A 144 13.78 -10.62 -2.65
C ALA A 144 14.77 -11.27 -3.62
N TRP A 145 14.75 -12.60 -3.72
CA TRP A 145 15.60 -13.35 -4.65
C TRP A 145 15.25 -13.06 -6.11
N LEU A 146 13.99 -13.05 -6.48
CA LEU A 146 13.55 -12.68 -7.84
C LEU A 146 13.94 -11.23 -8.16
N ALA A 147 13.75 -10.31 -7.22
CA ALA A 147 14.20 -8.93 -7.38
C ALA A 147 15.73 -8.85 -7.58
N TYR A 148 16.51 -9.63 -6.83
CA TYR A 148 17.97 -9.70 -7.03
C TYR A 148 18.36 -10.11 -8.46
N LEU A 149 17.65 -11.06 -9.06
CA LEU A 149 17.92 -11.55 -10.41
C LEU A 149 17.51 -10.55 -11.50
N ILE A 150 16.39 -9.84 -11.29
CA ILE A 150 15.74 -9.02 -12.35
C ILE A 150 16.25 -7.57 -12.33
N LEU A 151 16.56 -7.02 -11.16
CA LEU A 151 16.99 -5.63 -11.02
C LEU A 151 18.36 -5.40 -11.68
N ASP A 152 18.42 -4.40 -12.54
CA ASP A 152 19.63 -3.96 -13.21
C ASP A 152 20.45 -3.05 -12.28
N ASP A 153 21.66 -3.46 -11.96
CA ASP A 153 22.55 -2.73 -11.06
C ASP A 153 23.47 -1.71 -11.78
N GLU A 154 23.29 -1.50 -13.07
CA GLU A 154 24.02 -0.44 -13.81
C GLU A 154 23.63 0.96 -13.34
N HIS A 155 22.40 1.13 -12.90
CA HIS A 155 21.82 2.42 -12.50
C HIS A 155 21.67 2.56 -10.98
N THR A 156 22.80 2.54 -10.28
CA THR A 156 22.90 2.56 -8.82
C THR A 156 22.03 3.63 -8.13
N ASP A 157 22.09 4.89 -8.59
CA ASP A 157 21.34 5.99 -7.97
C ASP A 157 19.84 5.85 -8.18
N MET A 158 19.42 5.27 -9.31
CA MET A 158 18.01 4.98 -9.58
C MET A 158 17.49 3.88 -8.64
N LEU A 159 18.26 2.82 -8.41
CA LEU A 159 17.90 1.79 -7.43
C LEU A 159 17.73 2.38 -6.03
N LEU A 160 18.68 3.24 -5.60
CA LEU A 160 18.60 3.92 -4.32
C LEU A 160 17.36 4.81 -4.22
N ALA A 161 17.06 5.60 -5.27
CA ALA A 161 15.89 6.46 -5.28
C ALA A 161 14.59 5.65 -5.22
N ILE A 162 14.43 4.63 -6.06
CA ILE A 162 13.22 3.79 -6.13
C ILE A 162 12.99 3.07 -4.79
N GLY A 163 14.03 2.42 -4.26
CA GLY A 163 13.94 1.70 -2.99
C GLY A 163 13.58 2.63 -1.82
N SER A 164 14.19 3.83 -1.77
CA SER A 164 13.87 4.85 -0.75
C SER A 164 12.43 5.33 -0.86
N VAL A 165 11.96 5.62 -2.08
CA VAL A 165 10.56 6.07 -2.30
C VAL A 165 9.58 5.02 -1.83
N ILE A 166 9.74 3.76 -2.25
CA ILE A 166 8.79 2.69 -1.90
C ILE A 166 8.78 2.45 -0.40
N LEU A 167 9.96 2.31 0.22
CA LEU A 167 10.06 1.97 1.63
C LEU A 167 9.57 3.11 2.53
N LEU A 168 10.08 4.33 2.33
CA LEU A 168 9.75 5.45 3.22
C LEU A 168 8.32 5.95 3.02
N ALA A 169 7.85 6.10 1.77
CA ALA A 169 6.47 6.50 1.54
C ALA A 169 5.48 5.45 2.10
N GLY A 170 5.80 4.16 1.97
CA GLY A 170 5.00 3.08 2.56
C GLY A 170 4.92 3.20 4.08
N ILE A 171 6.07 3.33 4.75
CA ILE A 171 6.14 3.50 6.22
C ILE A 171 5.35 4.73 6.67
N PHE A 172 5.64 5.90 6.10
CA PHE A 172 4.97 7.14 6.48
C PHE A 172 3.46 7.11 6.22
N SER A 173 3.02 6.47 5.13
CA SER A 173 1.59 6.35 4.85
C SER A 173 0.86 5.49 5.88
N GLU A 174 1.47 4.43 6.38
CA GLU A 174 0.90 3.61 7.46
C GLU A 174 0.78 4.39 8.77
N PHE A 175 1.81 5.16 9.15
CA PHE A 175 1.77 6.02 10.34
C PHE A 175 0.69 7.10 10.23
N ILE A 176 0.64 7.82 9.10
CA ILE A 176 -0.36 8.87 8.88
C ILE A 176 -1.77 8.27 8.88
N ASN A 177 -1.98 7.13 8.22
CA ASN A 177 -3.26 6.44 8.21
C ASN A 177 -3.70 6.05 9.62
N SER A 178 -2.80 5.48 10.42
CA SER A 178 -3.09 5.06 11.80
C SER A 178 -3.45 6.26 12.68
N TRP A 179 -2.73 7.38 12.53
CA TRP A 179 -3.02 8.61 13.24
C TRP A 179 -4.40 9.20 12.85
N LEU A 180 -4.69 9.27 11.55
CA LEU A 180 -5.98 9.77 11.04
C LEU A 180 -7.16 8.92 11.51
N LYS A 181 -7.00 7.60 11.65
CA LYS A 181 -8.03 6.72 12.20
C LYS A 181 -8.37 7.02 13.65
N ILE A 182 -7.37 7.42 14.45
CA ILE A 182 -7.58 7.83 15.84
C ILE A 182 -8.33 9.14 15.90
N VAL A 183 -7.97 10.11 15.04
CA VAL A 183 -8.62 11.42 15.00
C VAL A 183 -10.04 11.35 14.44
N GLY A 184 -10.23 10.55 13.38
CA GLY A 184 -11.51 10.48 12.67
C GLY A 184 -12.59 9.69 13.40
N CYS A 185 -12.23 8.64 14.11
CA CYS A 185 -13.13 7.73 14.86
C CYS A 185 -14.45 7.42 14.16
N ARG A 186 -14.43 7.22 12.85
CA ARG A 186 -15.62 6.97 12.03
C ARG A 186 -16.10 5.52 12.19
N PRO A 187 -17.41 5.26 12.48
CA PRO A 187 -17.93 3.90 12.54
C PRO A 187 -17.85 3.22 11.17
N ARG A 188 -17.57 1.91 11.17
CA ARG A 188 -17.60 1.07 9.97
C ARG A 188 -19.02 0.68 9.60
N TYR A 189 -19.32 0.53 8.32
CA TYR A 189 -20.63 0.09 7.89
C TYR A 189 -21.04 -1.26 8.48
N LYS A 190 -20.13 -2.22 8.62
CA LYS A 190 -20.39 -3.50 9.30
C LYS A 190 -20.82 -3.36 10.75
N TYR A 191 -20.39 -2.31 11.47
CA TYR A 191 -20.85 -2.00 12.82
C TYR A 191 -22.26 -1.42 12.78
N LEU A 192 -22.55 -0.51 11.85
CA LEU A 192 -23.91 0.05 11.71
C LEU A 192 -24.95 -1.04 11.47
N LEU A 193 -24.61 -2.09 10.73
CA LEU A 193 -25.49 -3.23 10.49
C LEU A 193 -25.82 -4.07 11.76
N THR A 194 -25.17 -3.84 12.88
CA THR A 194 -25.49 -4.48 14.17
C THR A 194 -26.50 -3.69 15.00
N LEU A 195 -26.89 -2.50 14.54
CA LEU A 195 -27.82 -1.60 15.22
C LEU A 195 -29.23 -1.77 14.68
N ASP A 196 -30.24 -1.49 15.52
CA ASP A 196 -31.65 -1.51 15.12
C ASP A 196 -31.96 -0.45 14.02
N ASP A 197 -31.31 0.72 14.11
CA ASP A 197 -31.37 1.76 13.09
C ASP A 197 -29.93 2.14 12.63
N PRO A 198 -29.44 1.49 11.58
CA PRO A 198 -28.10 1.75 11.06
C PRO A 198 -27.86 3.20 10.61
N ALA A 199 -28.91 3.91 10.16
CA ALA A 199 -28.78 5.26 9.66
C ALA A 199 -28.56 6.29 10.77
N SER A 200 -29.06 6.05 11.97
CA SER A 200 -28.98 6.98 13.12
C SER A 200 -27.54 7.23 13.58
N GLU A 201 -26.68 6.20 13.49
CA GLU A 201 -25.28 6.27 13.90
C GLU A 201 -24.31 6.48 12.74
N TYR A 202 -24.82 6.63 11.50
CA TYR A 202 -23.97 6.98 10.35
C TYR A 202 -23.34 8.36 10.55
N ARG A 203 -22.06 8.50 10.20
CA ARG A 203 -21.29 9.76 10.24
C ARG A 203 -20.56 9.97 8.91
N ASN A 204 -20.56 11.21 8.45
CA ASN A 204 -19.73 11.59 7.34
C ASN A 204 -18.25 11.62 7.74
N TRP A 205 -17.34 11.58 6.76
CA TRP A 205 -15.89 11.56 7.01
C TRP A 205 -15.37 12.83 7.71
N TRP A 206 -16.08 13.95 7.67
CA TRP A 206 -15.74 15.21 8.36
C TRP A 206 -16.38 15.35 9.75
N GLU A 207 -17.27 14.48 10.12
CA GLU A 207 -17.92 14.46 11.43
C GLU A 207 -17.07 13.64 12.40
N MET A 208 -15.99 14.29 12.89
CA MET A 208 -15.09 13.64 13.85
C MET A 208 -15.79 13.43 15.18
N ILE A 209 -15.73 12.20 15.71
CA ILE A 209 -16.24 11.88 17.03
C ILE A 209 -15.10 11.94 18.05
N PRO A 210 -15.34 12.39 19.32
CA PRO A 210 -14.32 12.28 20.35
C PRO A 210 -13.83 10.83 20.45
N TYR A 211 -12.53 10.68 20.70
CA TYR A 211 -11.87 9.37 20.79
C TYR A 211 -12.66 8.42 21.70
N LEU A 212 -13.34 7.49 21.10
CA LEU A 212 -13.96 6.37 21.76
C LEU A 212 -12.92 5.26 21.85
N LYS A 213 -12.77 4.66 23.04
CA LYS A 213 -11.85 3.56 23.32
C LYS A 213 -11.67 2.68 22.08
N ASP A 214 -10.44 2.45 21.73
CA ASP A 214 -9.76 1.61 20.76
C ASP A 214 -10.55 0.41 20.17
N GLU A 215 -11.78 0.66 19.71
CA GLU A 215 -12.62 -0.33 19.08
C GLU A 215 -12.39 -0.29 17.57
N SER A 216 -11.99 -1.41 16.99
CA SER A 216 -11.78 -1.56 15.55
C SER A 216 -13.00 -1.13 14.72
N SER A 217 -14.20 -1.17 15.34
CA SER A 217 -15.48 -0.74 14.78
C SER A 217 -15.52 0.74 14.40
N PHE A 218 -14.74 1.60 15.08
CA PHE A 218 -14.68 3.05 14.85
C PHE A 218 -13.43 3.51 14.09
N ARG A 219 -12.76 2.60 13.40
CA ARG A 219 -11.56 2.89 12.60
C ARG A 219 -11.82 2.77 11.09
N SER A 220 -12.94 3.35 10.61
CA SER A 220 -13.28 3.27 9.20
C SER A 220 -12.42 4.19 8.34
N TRP A 221 -12.28 5.45 8.70
CA TRP A 221 -11.64 6.48 7.90
C TRP A 221 -10.21 6.82 8.36
N PRO A 222 -9.25 6.94 7.42
CA PRO A 222 -9.24 6.45 6.05
C PRO A 222 -8.97 4.94 5.98
N SER A 223 -9.21 4.30 4.81
CA SER A 223 -9.02 2.86 4.66
C SER A 223 -7.55 2.46 4.69
N GLY A 224 -7.12 1.71 5.72
CA GLY A 224 -5.75 1.22 5.84
C GLY A 224 -5.38 0.17 4.79
N HIS A 225 -6.35 -0.65 4.37
CA HIS A 225 -6.15 -1.60 3.28
C HIS A 225 -5.85 -0.90 1.96
N MET A 226 -6.54 0.23 1.70
CA MET A 226 -6.27 1.03 0.49
C MET A 226 -4.96 1.79 0.57
N THR A 227 -4.57 2.27 1.75
CA THR A 227 -3.23 2.83 2.00
C THR A 227 -2.15 1.83 1.57
N LYS A 228 -2.26 0.57 2.01
CA LYS A 228 -1.30 -0.48 1.66
C LYS A 228 -1.39 -0.88 0.18
N ALA A 229 -2.59 -1.01 -0.39
CA ALA A 229 -2.76 -1.33 -1.81
C ALA A 229 -2.18 -0.25 -2.74
N THR A 230 -2.15 1.01 -2.31
CA THR A 230 -1.67 2.14 -3.12
C THR A 230 -0.17 2.07 -3.44
N ILE A 231 0.62 1.28 -2.70
CA ILE A 231 2.03 1.01 -3.02
C ILE A 231 2.20 0.49 -4.47
N MET A 232 1.17 -0.16 -5.01
CA MET A 232 1.17 -0.66 -6.38
C MET A 232 1.33 0.46 -7.43
N LEU A 233 0.95 1.71 -7.12
CA LEU A 233 1.20 2.87 -8.00
C LEU A 233 2.68 3.25 -8.11
N ALA A 234 3.54 2.65 -7.30
CA ALA A 234 5.00 2.77 -7.43
C ALA A 234 5.61 1.77 -8.44
N LEU A 235 4.85 0.73 -8.85
CA LEU A 235 5.34 -0.27 -9.81
C LEU A 235 5.93 0.31 -11.10
N PRO A 236 5.36 1.35 -11.75
CA PRO A 236 5.93 1.91 -12.97
C PRO A 236 7.39 2.39 -12.80
N MET A 237 7.79 2.81 -11.59
CA MET A 237 9.18 3.19 -11.32
C MET A 237 10.13 1.99 -11.44
N LEU A 238 9.69 0.80 -11.03
CA LEU A 238 10.50 -0.42 -11.10
C LEU A 238 10.85 -0.80 -12.55
N ALA A 239 10.03 -0.39 -13.52
CA ALA A 239 10.35 -0.60 -14.94
C ALA A 239 11.66 0.11 -15.37
N ASP A 240 12.05 1.17 -14.66
CA ASP A 240 13.33 1.85 -14.92
C ASP A 240 14.54 1.08 -14.34
N ALA A 241 14.29 0.23 -13.34
CA ALA A 241 15.28 -0.57 -12.65
C ALA A 241 15.46 -1.99 -13.23
N VAL A 242 14.71 -2.37 -14.26
CA VAL A 242 14.82 -3.69 -14.90
C VAL A 242 15.31 -3.57 -16.34
N LYS A 243 15.89 -4.68 -16.86
CA LYS A 243 16.30 -4.77 -18.28
C LYS A 243 15.08 -4.93 -19.18
N GLY A 244 15.10 -4.34 -20.38
CA GLY A 244 14.10 -4.60 -21.40
C GLY A 244 13.28 -3.38 -21.85
N LYS A 245 12.05 -3.62 -22.34
CA LYS A 245 11.17 -2.61 -22.94
C LYS A 245 10.49 -1.74 -21.86
N LYS A 246 11.24 -0.80 -21.29
CA LYS A 246 10.81 0.04 -20.13
C LYS A 246 9.46 0.73 -20.36
N ALA A 247 9.21 1.30 -21.54
CA ALA A 247 7.96 2.00 -21.83
C ALA A 247 6.72 1.08 -21.83
N PHE A 248 6.85 -0.13 -22.33
CA PHE A 248 5.79 -1.15 -22.27
C PHE A 248 5.53 -1.60 -20.83
N LEU A 249 6.60 -1.91 -20.09
CA LEU A 249 6.49 -2.34 -18.69
C LEU A 249 5.86 -1.27 -17.81
N LYS A 250 6.17 0.01 -17.99
CA LYS A 250 5.54 1.12 -17.27
C LYS A 250 4.02 1.14 -17.46
N LYS A 251 3.57 1.02 -18.71
CA LYS A 251 2.13 0.99 -19.01
C LYS A 251 1.45 -0.25 -18.43
N LEU A 252 2.08 -1.42 -18.55
CA LEU A 252 1.56 -2.67 -18.00
C LEU A 252 1.45 -2.60 -16.48
N PHE A 253 2.49 -2.16 -15.80
CA PHE A 253 2.54 -2.02 -14.34
C PHE A 253 1.53 -0.98 -13.84
N PHE A 254 1.37 0.12 -14.55
CA PHE A 254 0.36 1.12 -14.21
C PHE A 254 -1.06 0.57 -14.38
N ALA A 255 -1.35 -0.09 -15.51
CA ALA A 255 -2.65 -0.69 -15.74
C ALA A 255 -2.98 -1.75 -14.67
N PHE A 256 -2.02 -2.60 -14.32
CA PHE A 256 -2.16 -3.57 -13.25
C PHE A 256 -2.45 -2.89 -11.90
N ALA A 257 -1.70 -1.84 -11.54
CA ALA A 257 -1.89 -1.10 -10.29
C ALA A 257 -3.30 -0.47 -10.20
N ILE A 258 -3.78 0.14 -11.29
CA ILE A 258 -5.13 0.73 -11.33
C ILE A 258 -6.20 -0.34 -11.17
N VAL A 259 -6.13 -1.43 -11.94
CA VAL A 259 -7.08 -2.55 -11.83
C VAL A 259 -7.09 -3.09 -10.41
N TRP A 260 -5.91 -3.31 -9.83
CA TRP A 260 -5.76 -3.79 -8.46
C TRP A 260 -6.45 -2.89 -7.44
N ILE A 261 -6.18 -1.58 -7.49
CA ILE A 261 -6.76 -0.59 -6.57
C ILE A 261 -8.28 -0.51 -6.73
N VAL A 262 -8.79 -0.54 -7.96
CA VAL A 262 -10.24 -0.47 -8.20
C VAL A 262 -10.93 -1.74 -7.68
N VAL A 263 -10.43 -2.93 -8.03
CA VAL A 263 -11.01 -4.20 -7.58
C VAL A 263 -10.95 -4.32 -6.07
N TYR A 264 -9.80 -3.97 -5.48
CA TYR A 264 -9.62 -4.06 -4.05
C TYR A 264 -10.46 -3.03 -3.29
N GLY A 265 -10.56 -1.78 -3.80
CA GLY A 265 -11.41 -0.74 -3.26
C GLY A 265 -12.90 -1.11 -3.30
N TYR A 266 -13.36 -1.64 -4.43
CA TYR A 266 -14.72 -2.19 -4.54
C TYR A 266 -14.97 -3.27 -3.48
N ASN A 267 -14.03 -4.22 -3.32
CA ASN A 267 -14.16 -5.27 -2.32
C ASN A 267 -14.29 -4.72 -0.89
N ARG A 268 -13.58 -3.63 -0.54
CA ARG A 268 -13.69 -3.04 0.81
C ARG A 268 -15.06 -2.47 1.11
N ILE A 269 -15.76 -1.92 0.09
CA ILE A 269 -17.14 -1.44 0.21
C ILE A 269 -18.10 -2.64 0.26
N HIS A 270 -17.94 -3.58 -0.66
CA HIS A 270 -18.76 -4.78 -0.79
C HIS A 270 -18.78 -5.63 0.51
N MET A 271 -17.65 -5.74 1.18
CA MET A 271 -17.49 -6.47 2.45
C MET A 271 -17.85 -5.64 3.69
N ASN A 272 -18.52 -4.49 3.53
CA ASN A 272 -18.99 -3.63 4.62
C ASN A 272 -17.87 -3.07 5.53
N ALA A 273 -16.64 -3.10 5.06
CA ALA A 273 -15.49 -2.71 5.86
C ALA A 273 -15.23 -1.20 5.84
N HIS A 274 -15.54 -0.55 4.71
CA HIS A 274 -15.24 0.86 4.46
C HIS A 274 -16.30 1.49 3.54
N PHE A 275 -16.44 2.82 3.64
CA PHE A 275 -17.22 3.63 2.71
C PHE A 275 -16.39 4.05 1.49
N LEU A 276 -17.04 4.58 0.44
CA LEU A 276 -16.35 5.07 -0.76
C LEU A 276 -15.34 6.17 -0.43
N THR A 277 -15.73 7.13 0.43
CA THR A 277 -14.81 8.19 0.86
C THR A 277 -13.60 7.64 1.59
N ASP A 278 -13.74 6.62 2.47
CA ASP A 278 -12.63 6.01 3.18
C ASP A 278 -11.61 5.39 2.21
N VAL A 279 -12.12 4.73 1.17
CA VAL A 279 -11.34 4.12 0.08
C VAL A 279 -10.58 5.19 -0.69
N CYS A 280 -11.28 6.22 -1.18
CA CYS A 280 -10.68 7.28 -1.98
C CYS A 280 -9.63 8.09 -1.19
N PHE A 281 -9.90 8.42 0.09
CA PHE A 281 -8.92 9.10 0.94
C PHE A 281 -7.69 8.24 1.21
N GLY A 282 -7.86 6.94 1.48
CA GLY A 282 -6.74 6.04 1.68
C GLY A 282 -5.78 6.03 0.47
N VAL A 283 -6.34 6.00 -0.74
CA VAL A 283 -5.54 6.07 -1.97
C VAL A 283 -4.94 7.47 -2.16
N LEU A 284 -5.72 8.54 -2.05
CA LEU A 284 -5.30 9.91 -2.36
C LEU A 284 -4.13 10.35 -1.47
N ILE A 285 -4.27 10.19 -0.15
CA ILE A 285 -3.24 10.58 0.83
C ILE A 285 -1.95 9.83 0.54
N THR A 286 -2.04 8.52 0.36
CA THR A 286 -0.88 7.67 0.11
C THR A 286 -0.23 8.00 -1.23
N TYR A 287 -1.01 8.19 -2.29
CA TYR A 287 -0.47 8.54 -3.61
C TYR A 287 0.25 9.89 -3.61
N CYS A 288 -0.29 10.88 -2.89
CA CYS A 288 0.37 12.16 -2.70
C CYS A 288 1.70 12.02 -1.94
N LEU A 289 1.76 11.17 -0.90
CA LEU A 289 3.01 10.90 -0.17
C LEU A 289 4.06 10.23 -1.07
N TYR A 290 3.66 9.26 -1.88
CA TYR A 290 4.56 8.63 -2.87
C TYR A 290 5.08 9.67 -3.87
N ALA A 291 4.22 10.56 -4.39
CA ALA A 291 4.61 11.60 -5.30
C ALA A 291 5.58 12.61 -4.68
N LEU A 292 5.33 13.01 -3.43
CA LEU A 292 6.21 13.90 -2.67
C LEU A 292 7.58 13.28 -2.43
N THR A 293 7.60 12.05 -1.94
CA THR A 293 8.82 11.28 -1.67
C THR A 293 9.61 11.03 -2.96
N TYR A 294 8.92 10.72 -4.07
CA TYR A 294 9.52 10.61 -5.39
C TYR A 294 10.26 11.89 -5.79
N LYS A 295 9.60 13.04 -5.71
CA LYS A 295 10.22 14.32 -6.05
C LYS A 295 11.45 14.60 -5.17
N LEU A 296 11.35 14.33 -3.87
CA LEU A 296 12.44 14.54 -2.92
C LEU A 296 13.66 13.69 -3.28
N PHE A 297 13.51 12.39 -3.39
CA PHE A 297 14.65 11.49 -3.58
C PHE A 297 15.25 11.61 -4.98
N PHE A 298 14.44 11.74 -6.02
CA PHE A 298 14.98 11.94 -7.37
C PHE A 298 15.73 13.27 -7.49
N SER A 299 15.30 14.35 -6.80
CA SER A 299 16.04 15.62 -6.79
C SER A 299 17.37 15.53 -6.03
N ILE A 300 17.45 14.75 -4.95
CA ILE A 300 18.69 14.54 -4.18
C ILE A 300 19.72 13.80 -5.04
N PHE A 301 19.33 12.71 -5.67
CA PHE A 301 20.24 11.92 -6.50
C PHE A 301 20.67 12.61 -7.79
N GLU A 302 19.87 13.57 -8.30
CA GLU A 302 20.26 14.41 -9.43
C GLU A 302 21.33 15.43 -9.05
N LYS A 303 21.14 16.14 -7.93
CA LYS A 303 22.12 17.12 -7.43
C LYS A 303 23.47 16.50 -7.05
N GLY A 304 23.50 15.28 -6.59
CA GLY A 304 24.74 14.58 -6.22
C GLY A 304 25.61 14.19 -7.41
N ARG A 305 25.18 14.48 -8.66
CA ARG A 305 25.93 14.23 -9.90
C ARG A 305 26.51 15.49 -10.54
N GLN A 306 26.09 16.66 -10.11
CA GLN A 306 26.69 17.96 -10.50
C GLN A 306 27.86 18.28 -9.57
#